data_280261f7d4ca48ffb27f3f181bbb12d7
#
_entry.id   280261f7d4ca48ffb27f3f181bbb12d7
#
_cell.length_a   1.000
_cell.length_b   1.000
_cell.length_c   1.000
_cell.angle_alpha   90.00
_cell.angle_beta   90.00
_cell.angle_gamma   90.00
#
_symmetry.space_group_name_H-M   'P 1'
#
loop_
_entity.id
_entity.type
_entity.pdbx_description
1 polymer ?
#
loop_
_entity_poly.entity_id
_entity_poly.type
_entity_poly.pdbx_seq_one_letter_code
_entity_poly.pdbx_strand_id
1 'polypeptide(L)'
;VGAFRLEQLDNPQVLEMAQKVKLIADDAMSFRRYDYPAARASITLDNGRVIEESVIAQRGDSENPISQRVLEEKFAELSYDVLGKDRTLRVIDTVRRLDKLSNVRDLTNLLTDA
;
A
#
# COMPACT_ATOMS: atom_id res chain seq x y z
N VAL A 1 5.07 3.36 1.00
CA VAL A 1 4.66 4.54 0.19
C VAL A 1 5.88 5.38 -0.17
N GLY A 2 6.89 5.50 0.68
CA GLY A 2 8.09 6.31 0.41
C GLY A 2 8.81 6.05 -0.92
N ALA A 3 8.73 4.83 -1.46
CA ALA A 3 9.32 4.48 -2.75
C ALA A 3 8.69 5.21 -3.97
N PHE A 4 7.49 5.79 -3.81
CA PHE A 4 6.78 6.52 -4.86
C PHE A 4 6.91 8.05 -4.74
N ARG A 5 7.81 8.55 -3.90
CA ARG A 5 8.10 9.98 -3.82
C ARG A 5 8.85 10.43 -5.08
N LEU A 6 8.60 11.66 -5.52
CA LEU A 6 9.21 12.21 -6.75
C LEU A 6 10.73 12.13 -6.72
N GLU A 7 11.36 12.33 -5.55
CA GLU A 7 12.81 12.27 -5.36
C GLU A 7 13.41 10.87 -5.67
N GLN A 8 12.58 9.82 -5.66
CA GLN A 8 13.01 8.45 -5.96
C GLN A 8 13.02 8.15 -7.47
N LEU A 9 12.31 8.94 -8.28
CA LEU A 9 12.22 8.70 -9.72
C LEU A 9 13.58 8.85 -10.42
N ASP A 10 14.44 9.74 -9.94
CA ASP A 10 15.76 10.00 -10.49
C ASP A 10 16.89 9.37 -9.63
N ASN A 11 16.54 8.55 -8.64
CA ASN A 11 17.52 7.88 -7.78
C ASN A 11 18.27 6.80 -8.57
N PRO A 12 19.61 6.95 -8.79
CA PRO A 12 20.38 6.00 -9.60
C PRO A 12 20.31 4.54 -9.10
N GLN A 13 20.26 4.33 -7.78
CA GLN A 13 20.17 2.99 -7.20
C GLN A 13 18.83 2.33 -7.50
N VAL A 14 17.73 3.12 -7.47
CA VAL A 14 16.40 2.63 -7.84
C VAL A 14 16.35 2.28 -9.32
N LEU A 15 16.90 3.13 -10.18
CA LEU A 15 16.95 2.91 -11.62
C LEU A 15 17.82 1.70 -11.99
N GLU A 16 18.99 1.53 -11.36
CA GLU A 16 19.82 0.33 -11.55
C GLU A 16 19.09 -0.95 -11.12
N MET A 17 18.40 -0.92 -9.99
CA MET A 17 17.62 -2.07 -9.53
C MET A 17 16.46 -2.37 -10.47
N ALA A 18 15.77 -1.36 -10.97
CA ALA A 18 14.66 -1.53 -11.92
C ALA A 18 15.09 -2.21 -13.22
N GLN A 19 16.33 -1.96 -13.70
CA GLN A 19 16.87 -2.62 -14.89
C GLN A 19 17.09 -4.13 -14.70
N LYS A 20 17.23 -4.60 -13.45
CA LYS A 20 17.41 -6.03 -13.12
C LYS A 20 16.06 -6.78 -13.10
N VAL A 21 14.93 -6.06 -13.08
CA VAL A 21 13.59 -6.65 -13.02
C VAL A 21 13.17 -7.14 -14.39
N LYS A 22 12.75 -8.42 -14.47
CA LYS A 22 12.17 -9.03 -15.67
C LYS A 22 10.71 -9.37 -15.37
N LEU A 23 9.80 -8.88 -16.20
CA LEU A 23 8.40 -9.26 -16.16
C LEU A 23 8.18 -10.49 -17.06
N ILE A 24 7.59 -11.52 -16.50
CA ILE A 24 7.32 -12.80 -17.19
C ILE A 24 5.82 -13.04 -17.05
N ALA A 25 5.14 -13.25 -18.19
CA ALA A 25 3.76 -13.71 -18.18
C ALA A 25 3.73 -15.18 -17.73
N ASP A 26 2.87 -15.49 -16.76
CA ASP A 26 2.65 -16.84 -16.25
C ASP A 26 1.17 -17.19 -16.39
N ASP A 27 0.87 -18.07 -17.37
CA ASP A 27 -0.50 -18.46 -17.67
C ASP A 27 -1.17 -19.15 -16.47
N ALA A 28 -0.42 -19.90 -15.66
CA ALA A 28 -0.93 -20.55 -14.46
C ALA A 28 -1.39 -19.54 -13.40
N MET A 29 -0.77 -18.36 -13.35
CA MET A 29 -1.20 -17.24 -12.52
C MET A 29 -2.35 -16.45 -13.16
N SER A 30 -2.41 -16.40 -14.50
CA SER A 30 -3.43 -15.68 -15.26
C SER A 30 -4.81 -16.34 -15.21
N PHE A 31 -4.89 -17.65 -15.03
CA PHE A 31 -6.16 -18.41 -14.92
C PHE A 31 -7.00 -18.01 -13.70
N ARG A 32 -6.37 -17.45 -12.65
CA ARG A 32 -7.05 -16.91 -11.48
C ARG A 32 -7.51 -15.46 -11.64
N ARG A 33 -7.36 -14.90 -12.82
CA ARG A 33 -7.54 -13.50 -13.18
C ARG A 33 -8.92 -12.92 -12.88
N TYR A 34 -9.94 -13.75 -12.83
CA TYR A 34 -11.31 -13.29 -12.61
C TYR A 34 -11.69 -13.22 -11.13
N ASP A 35 -10.98 -13.98 -10.28
CA ASP A 35 -11.26 -14.00 -8.86
C ASP A 35 -10.24 -13.13 -8.10
N TYR A 36 -8.92 -13.36 -8.33
CA TYR A 36 -7.85 -12.64 -7.63
C TYR A 36 -6.61 -12.51 -8.51
N PRO A 37 -6.03 -11.30 -8.68
CA PRO A 37 -4.76 -11.13 -9.36
C PRO A 37 -3.65 -11.79 -8.52
N ALA A 38 -3.03 -12.80 -9.09
CA ALA A 38 -1.90 -13.50 -8.48
C ALA A 38 -0.58 -13.01 -9.06
N ALA A 39 0.48 -13.04 -8.26
CA ALA A 39 1.83 -12.70 -8.70
C ALA A 39 2.85 -13.58 -7.99
N ARG A 40 3.96 -13.85 -8.67
CA ARG A 40 5.14 -14.50 -8.11
C ARG A 40 6.35 -13.59 -8.32
N ALA A 41 7.16 -13.43 -7.31
CA ALA A 41 8.45 -12.75 -7.41
C ALA A 41 9.57 -13.70 -7.00
N SER A 42 10.67 -13.70 -7.76
CA SER A 42 11.88 -14.42 -7.40
C SER A 42 13.09 -13.48 -7.48
N ILE A 43 13.98 -13.59 -6.52
CA ILE A 43 15.22 -12.81 -6.44
C ILE A 43 16.38 -13.79 -6.32
N THR A 44 17.34 -13.70 -7.25
CA THR A 44 18.59 -14.43 -7.16
C THR A 44 19.63 -13.52 -6.53
N LEU A 45 20.18 -13.93 -5.39
CA LEU A 45 21.25 -13.24 -4.68
C LEU A 45 22.60 -13.51 -5.35
N ASP A 46 23.63 -12.69 -5.03
CA ASP A 46 24.99 -12.83 -5.58
C ASP A 46 25.65 -14.18 -5.25
N ASN A 47 25.24 -14.81 -4.16
CA ASN A 47 25.69 -16.15 -3.78
C ASN A 47 24.94 -17.30 -4.47
N GLY A 48 24.09 -16.99 -5.44
CA GLY A 48 23.28 -17.96 -6.19
C GLY A 48 22.00 -18.44 -5.48
N ARG A 49 21.74 -18.02 -4.23
CA ARG A 49 20.51 -18.38 -3.51
C ARG A 49 19.31 -17.67 -4.15
N VAL A 50 18.27 -18.44 -4.41
CA VAL A 50 16.98 -17.91 -4.91
C VAL A 50 16.02 -17.76 -3.73
N ILE A 51 15.38 -16.60 -3.63
CA ILE A 51 14.28 -16.33 -2.72
C ILE A 51 13.03 -16.16 -3.60
N GLU A 52 11.97 -16.88 -3.29
CA GLU A 52 10.73 -16.82 -4.06
C GLU A 52 9.55 -16.58 -3.11
N GLU A 53 8.62 -15.74 -3.54
CA GLU A 53 7.36 -15.46 -2.85
C GLU A 53 6.22 -15.41 -3.86
N SER A 54 5.08 -15.97 -3.48
CA SER A 54 3.88 -15.98 -4.31
C SER A 54 2.71 -15.39 -3.54
N VAL A 55 2.00 -14.48 -4.18
CA VAL A 55 0.78 -13.87 -3.64
C VAL A 55 -0.39 -14.28 -4.52
N ILE A 56 -1.35 -14.99 -3.95
CA ILE A 56 -2.54 -15.51 -4.64
C ILE A 56 -3.71 -14.53 -4.53
N ALA A 57 -3.85 -13.85 -3.39
CA ALA A 57 -4.86 -12.82 -3.16
C ALA A 57 -4.19 -11.51 -2.74
N GLN A 58 -4.65 -10.41 -3.28
CA GLN A 58 -4.12 -9.09 -2.93
C GLN A 58 -4.30 -8.81 -1.43
N ARG A 59 -3.34 -8.11 -0.86
CA ARG A 59 -3.43 -7.67 0.52
C ARG A 59 -4.57 -6.66 0.66
N GLY A 60 -5.57 -6.99 1.47
CA GLY A 60 -6.80 -6.22 1.68
C GLY A 60 -8.05 -6.86 1.11
N ASP A 61 -7.91 -7.93 0.30
CA ASP A 61 -9.05 -8.73 -0.14
C ASP A 61 -9.65 -9.56 1.01
N SER A 62 -10.85 -10.09 0.80
CA SER A 62 -11.55 -10.97 1.78
C SER A 62 -10.72 -12.18 2.15
N GLU A 63 -9.93 -12.72 1.22
CA GLU A 63 -9.05 -13.89 1.45
C GLU A 63 -7.69 -13.52 2.04
N ASN A 64 -7.31 -12.23 2.01
CA ASN A 64 -6.06 -11.72 2.56
C ASN A 64 -6.30 -10.38 3.28
N PRO A 65 -7.12 -10.37 4.34
CA PRO A 65 -7.53 -9.14 5.01
C PRO A 65 -6.35 -8.45 5.71
N ILE A 66 -6.39 -7.14 5.72
CA ILE A 66 -5.44 -6.33 6.51
C ILE A 66 -6.08 -5.94 7.84
N SER A 67 -5.27 -5.83 8.89
CA SER A 67 -5.74 -5.33 10.16
C SER A 67 -6.05 -3.82 10.09
N GLN A 68 -6.96 -3.36 10.94
CA GLN A 68 -7.27 -1.94 11.09
C GLN A 68 -6.00 -1.11 11.34
N ARG A 69 -5.08 -1.62 12.18
CA ARG A 69 -3.80 -0.96 12.48
C ARG A 69 -2.98 -0.69 11.20
N VAL A 70 -2.87 -1.69 10.31
CA VAL A 70 -2.12 -1.54 9.04
C VAL A 70 -2.78 -0.52 8.11
N LEU A 71 -4.13 -0.49 8.08
CA LEU A 71 -4.86 0.50 7.31
C LEU A 71 -4.62 1.93 7.84
N GLU A 72 -4.65 2.10 9.14
CA GLU A 72 -4.39 3.39 9.80
C GLU A 72 -2.94 3.86 9.63
N GLU A 73 -1.97 2.95 9.73
CA GLU A 73 -0.55 3.24 9.44
C GLU A 73 -0.36 3.73 8.01
N LYS A 74 -1.00 3.05 7.03
CA LYS A 74 -0.99 3.47 5.63
C LYS A 74 -1.61 4.85 5.44
N PHE A 75 -2.78 5.10 6.05
CA PHE A 75 -3.44 6.41 6.00
C PHE A 75 -2.55 7.50 6.61
N ALA A 76 -1.97 7.24 7.78
CA ALA A 76 -1.09 8.18 8.45
C ALA A 76 0.14 8.54 7.59
N GLU A 77 0.80 7.54 7.00
CA GLU A 77 1.96 7.75 6.11
C GLU A 77 1.61 8.63 4.91
N LEU A 78 0.42 8.46 4.33
CA LEU A 78 -0.03 9.23 3.18
C LEU A 78 -0.50 10.65 3.54
N SER A 79 -0.98 10.86 4.76
CA SER A 79 -1.69 12.08 5.15
C SER A 79 -0.81 13.06 5.91
N TYR A 80 0.28 12.62 6.54
CA TYR A 80 1.10 13.48 7.40
C TYR A 80 1.65 14.71 6.69
N ASP A 81 2.07 14.56 5.44
CA ASP A 81 2.65 15.67 4.66
C ASP A 81 1.57 16.71 4.25
N VAL A 82 0.30 16.31 4.21
CA VAL A 82 -0.81 17.19 3.79
C VAL A 82 -1.58 17.75 4.98
N LEU A 83 -2.00 16.87 5.91
CA LEU A 83 -2.87 17.25 7.02
C LEU A 83 -2.10 17.61 8.31
N GLY A 84 -0.82 17.25 8.38
CA GLY A 84 -0.06 17.26 9.61
C GLY A 84 -0.47 16.11 10.55
N LYS A 85 0.39 15.84 11.54
CA LYS A 85 0.23 14.68 12.44
C LYS A 85 -1.05 14.74 13.27
N ASP A 86 -1.33 15.87 13.89
CA ASP A 86 -2.45 15.99 14.83
C ASP A 86 -3.81 15.85 14.12
N ARG A 87 -3.96 16.47 12.95
CA ARG A 87 -5.18 16.37 12.16
C ARG A 87 -5.38 14.96 11.61
N THR A 88 -4.32 14.31 11.14
CA THR A 88 -4.36 12.91 10.71
C THR A 88 -4.85 11.98 11.82
N LEU A 89 -4.31 12.12 13.04
CA LEU A 89 -4.74 11.30 14.18
C LEU A 89 -6.21 11.56 14.56
N ARG A 90 -6.66 12.81 14.47
CA ARG A 90 -8.08 13.16 14.68
C ARG A 90 -9.00 12.55 13.61
N VAL A 91 -8.58 12.51 12.35
CA VAL A 91 -9.33 11.83 11.29
C VAL A 91 -9.47 10.35 11.60
N ILE A 92 -8.36 9.66 11.93
CA ILE A 92 -8.37 8.24 12.32
C ILE A 92 -9.34 7.99 13.47
N ASP A 93 -9.25 8.77 14.55
CA ASP A 93 -10.13 8.61 15.70
C ASP A 93 -11.61 8.87 15.35
N THR A 94 -11.88 9.86 14.50
CA THR A 94 -13.23 10.20 14.05
C THR A 94 -13.81 9.08 13.18
N VAL A 95 -13.03 8.50 12.28
CA VAL A 95 -13.45 7.37 11.44
C VAL A 95 -13.73 6.11 12.28
N ARG A 96 -12.93 5.83 13.33
CA ARG A 96 -13.17 4.69 14.24
C ARG A 96 -14.54 4.73 14.93
N ARG A 97 -15.12 5.89 15.07
CA ARG A 97 -16.43 6.10 15.72
C ARG A 97 -17.45 6.74 14.78
N LEU A 98 -17.30 6.48 13.47
CA LEU A 98 -18.16 7.09 12.45
C LEU A 98 -19.66 6.81 12.69
N ASP A 99 -19.97 5.62 13.19
CA ASP A 99 -21.33 5.19 13.57
C ASP A 99 -21.93 5.96 14.75
N LYS A 100 -21.11 6.69 15.51
CA LYS A 100 -21.51 7.47 16.70
C LYS A 100 -21.52 8.97 16.44
N LEU A 101 -21.13 9.40 15.24
CA LEU A 101 -21.15 10.83 14.91
C LEU A 101 -22.58 11.33 14.76
N SER A 102 -22.89 12.43 15.41
CA SER A 102 -24.15 13.15 15.24
C SER A 102 -24.17 13.95 13.91
N ASN A 103 -23.00 14.31 13.39
CA ASN A 103 -22.87 15.10 12.16
C ASN A 103 -21.61 14.68 11.39
N VAL A 104 -21.77 14.25 10.15
CA VAL A 104 -20.64 13.90 9.28
C VAL A 104 -19.70 15.07 8.98
N ARG A 105 -20.17 16.31 9.13
CA ARG A 105 -19.32 17.51 9.01
C ARG A 105 -18.15 17.52 9.98
N ASP A 106 -18.26 16.86 11.13
CA ASP A 106 -17.16 16.72 12.08
C ASP A 106 -15.96 15.98 11.45
N LEU A 107 -16.21 15.05 10.52
CA LEU A 107 -15.16 14.40 9.74
C LEU A 107 -14.72 15.26 8.56
N THR A 108 -15.67 15.78 7.75
CA THR A 108 -15.31 16.49 6.52
C THR A 108 -14.51 17.77 6.79
N ASN A 109 -14.80 18.49 7.89
CA ASN A 109 -14.02 19.64 8.30
C ASN A 109 -12.57 19.33 8.68
N LEU A 110 -12.26 18.07 9.00
CA LEU A 110 -10.88 17.63 9.23
C LEU A 110 -10.11 17.37 7.93
N LEU A 111 -10.82 17.21 6.80
CA LEU A 111 -10.25 16.88 5.50
C LEU A 111 -10.13 18.10 4.58
N THR A 112 -10.77 19.20 4.91
CA THR A 112 -10.68 20.46 4.14
C THR A 112 -9.58 21.34 4.70
N ASP A 113 -8.88 22.05 3.82
CA ASP A 113 -8.00 23.13 4.23
C ASP A 113 -8.82 24.25 4.91
N ALA A 114 -8.28 24.77 6.00
CA ALA A 114 -8.88 25.88 6.72
C ALA A 114 -8.61 27.21 6.01
#